data_e3291d7f776c8f638c802c0ef3b592be
#
_entry.id   e3291d7f776c8f638c802c0ef3b592be
#
_cell.length_a   1.000
_cell.length_b   1.000
_cell.length_c   1.000
_cell.angle_alpha   90.00
_cell.angle_beta   90.00
_cell.angle_gamma   90.00
#
_symmetry.space_group_name_H-M   'P 1'
#
loop_
_entity.id
_entity.type
_entity.pdbx_description
1 polymer ?
#
loop_
_entity_poly.entity_id
_entity_poly.type
_entity_poly.pdbx_seq_one_letter_code
_entity_poly.pdbx_strand_id
1 'polypeptide(L)'
;MDFYFYKVFNLILQSANETFLIPIRQNNDLSDVALNELRMDLDEHPLNQRKYTEIAYLPGNSRKYSLNSVKTIESPLRHKKILFLGSSVTFGFGALGESFVDYLWKKDGINAIKDAENGTTLVDQDTSYHGDSYVARFKEELKEDKPDMLVLQLSTNDANTNQKLGKISSDDTFDTQTIIGSIEYIINEAHKKWDCPILIYTNPYFESNLYEQMVDSTLELAKKWGVQVLDLYHNSEFKKQDSLYMADEIHPTRAGYLEKWMPLFEEQLNNLLLKK
;
A
#
# COMPACT_ATOMS: atom_id res chain seq x y z
N MET A 1 34.43 -11.22 16.83
CA MET A 1 34.57 -11.71 15.45
C MET A 1 33.30 -11.49 14.63
N ASP A 2 32.15 -11.21 15.28
CA ASP A 2 30.84 -11.17 14.61
C ASP A 2 30.54 -9.86 13.84
N PHE A 3 31.05 -8.72 14.29
CA PHE A 3 30.76 -7.42 13.70
C PHE A 3 31.39 -7.22 12.29
N TYR A 4 32.56 -7.77 12.09
CA TYR A 4 33.24 -7.68 10.78
C TYR A 4 32.61 -8.60 9.73
N PHE A 5 32.17 -9.79 10.16
CA PHE A 5 31.47 -10.74 9.30
C PHE A 5 30.11 -10.20 8.84
N TYR A 6 29.38 -9.59 9.76
CA TYR A 6 28.08 -8.96 9.47
C TYR A 6 28.22 -7.80 8.46
N LYS A 7 29.24 -6.97 8.64
CA LYS A 7 29.51 -5.84 7.74
C LYS A 7 29.95 -6.28 6.33
N VAL A 8 30.75 -7.32 6.22
CA VAL A 8 31.17 -7.89 4.92
C VAL A 8 30.02 -8.60 4.24
N PHE A 9 29.18 -9.33 4.99
CA PHE A 9 28.01 -10.02 4.46
C PHE A 9 26.99 -9.03 3.89
N ASN A 10 26.67 -7.96 4.60
CA ASN A 10 25.78 -6.90 4.13
C ASN A 10 26.33 -6.20 2.87
N LEU A 11 27.62 -5.93 2.79
CA LEU A 11 28.24 -5.36 1.58
C LEU A 11 28.13 -6.31 0.38
N ILE A 12 28.26 -7.62 0.59
CA ILE A 12 28.10 -8.63 -0.48
C ILE A 12 26.64 -8.70 -0.94
N LEU A 13 25.66 -8.68 -0.02
CA LEU A 13 24.24 -8.66 -0.34
C LEU A 13 23.86 -7.40 -1.11
N GLN A 14 24.27 -6.23 -0.66
CA GLN A 14 24.02 -4.97 -1.36
C GLN A 14 24.60 -4.98 -2.78
N SER A 15 25.82 -5.48 -2.96
CA SER A 15 26.43 -5.61 -4.30
C SER A 15 25.69 -6.61 -5.18
N ALA A 16 25.16 -7.71 -4.62
CA ALA A 16 24.35 -8.67 -5.35
C ALA A 16 22.99 -8.08 -5.76
N ASN A 17 22.33 -7.34 -4.87
CA ASN A 17 21.06 -6.67 -5.14
C ASN A 17 21.23 -5.61 -6.25
N GLU A 18 22.29 -4.80 -6.20
CA GLU A 18 22.61 -3.83 -7.26
C GLU A 18 22.80 -4.52 -8.62
N THR A 19 23.58 -5.60 -8.67
CA THR A 19 23.80 -6.36 -9.90
C THR A 19 22.50 -6.96 -10.45
N PHE A 20 21.63 -7.43 -9.57
CA PHE A 20 20.30 -7.94 -9.91
C PHE A 20 19.38 -6.87 -10.49
N LEU A 21 19.38 -5.66 -9.91
CA LEU A 21 18.47 -4.59 -10.29
C LEU A 21 18.84 -3.90 -11.63
N ILE A 22 20.10 -3.97 -12.06
CA ILE A 22 20.55 -3.33 -13.32
C ILE A 22 19.71 -3.78 -14.53
N PRO A 23 19.57 -5.07 -14.86
CA PRO A 23 18.77 -5.49 -16.01
C PRO A 23 17.28 -5.15 -15.85
N ILE A 24 16.72 -5.26 -14.65
CA ILE A 24 15.33 -4.87 -14.39
C ILE A 24 15.16 -3.38 -14.64
N ARG A 25 16.04 -2.53 -14.11
CA ARG A 25 16.02 -1.09 -14.35
C ARG A 25 16.04 -0.77 -15.84
N GLN A 26 16.95 -1.37 -16.59
CA GLN A 26 17.10 -1.10 -18.01
C GLN A 26 15.92 -1.58 -18.84
N ASN A 27 15.41 -2.79 -18.58
CA ASN A 27 14.33 -3.41 -19.35
C ASN A 27 12.96 -2.77 -19.05
N ASN A 28 12.71 -2.39 -17.79
CA ASN A 28 11.42 -1.91 -17.32
C ASN A 28 11.37 -0.41 -17.13
N ASP A 29 12.48 0.32 -17.40
CA ASP A 29 12.56 1.77 -17.18
C ASP A 29 12.15 2.15 -15.75
N LEU A 30 12.80 1.52 -14.74
CA LEU A 30 12.55 1.83 -13.34
C LEU A 30 12.94 3.28 -13.03
N SER A 31 12.04 4.00 -12.40
CA SER A 31 12.32 5.28 -11.78
C SER A 31 13.32 5.14 -10.62
N ASP A 32 13.98 6.24 -10.24
CA ASP A 32 14.88 6.22 -9.08
C ASP A 32 14.11 5.93 -7.78
N VAL A 33 12.84 6.35 -7.69
CA VAL A 33 11.96 6.04 -6.56
C VAL A 33 11.75 4.52 -6.49
N ALA A 34 11.27 3.90 -7.56
CA ALA A 34 11.05 2.46 -7.62
C ALA A 34 12.34 1.66 -7.34
N LEU A 35 13.48 2.14 -7.85
CA LEU A 35 14.76 1.48 -7.60
C LEU A 35 15.13 1.49 -6.12
N ASN A 36 14.91 2.60 -5.41
CA ASN A 36 15.15 2.69 -3.98
C ASN A 36 14.20 1.80 -3.18
N GLU A 37 12.92 1.77 -3.52
CA GLU A 37 11.93 0.88 -2.91
C GLU A 37 12.34 -0.61 -3.03
N LEU A 38 12.72 -1.03 -4.25
CA LEU A 38 13.18 -2.41 -4.47
C LEU A 38 14.47 -2.75 -3.74
N ARG A 39 15.40 -1.80 -3.58
CA ARG A 39 16.61 -2.00 -2.78
C ARG A 39 16.27 -2.24 -1.33
N MET A 40 15.42 -1.38 -0.75
CA MET A 40 15.00 -1.51 0.64
C MET A 40 14.30 -2.86 0.88
N ASP A 41 13.34 -3.22 0.04
CA ASP A 41 12.65 -4.51 0.16
C ASP A 41 13.60 -5.70 0.00
N LEU A 42 14.57 -5.65 -0.92
CA LEU A 42 15.52 -6.74 -1.12
C LEU A 42 16.56 -6.85 0.00
N ASP A 43 16.89 -5.77 0.68
CA ASP A 43 17.78 -5.79 1.84
C ASP A 43 17.09 -6.49 3.04
N GLU A 44 15.77 -6.35 3.17
CA GLU A 44 14.96 -7.00 4.19
C GLU A 44 14.46 -8.39 3.76
N HIS A 45 14.10 -8.53 2.48
CA HIS A 45 13.49 -9.73 1.90
C HIS A 45 14.26 -10.25 0.67
N PRO A 46 15.49 -10.75 0.83
CA PRO A 46 16.33 -11.13 -0.32
C PRO A 46 15.73 -12.24 -1.18
N LEU A 47 14.81 -13.05 -0.67
CA LEU A 47 14.10 -14.08 -1.43
C LEU A 47 13.12 -13.52 -2.46
N ASN A 48 12.76 -12.24 -2.36
CA ASN A 48 11.90 -11.57 -3.32
C ASN A 48 12.55 -11.37 -4.70
N GLN A 49 13.87 -11.53 -4.85
CA GLN A 49 14.56 -11.47 -6.16
C GLN A 49 13.89 -12.35 -7.21
N ARG A 50 13.50 -13.57 -6.83
CA ARG A 50 12.81 -14.47 -7.75
C ARG A 50 11.46 -13.90 -8.19
N LYS A 51 10.69 -13.40 -7.27
CA LYS A 51 9.38 -12.79 -7.53
C LYS A 51 9.52 -11.57 -8.43
N TYR A 52 10.45 -10.67 -8.14
CA TYR A 52 10.68 -9.50 -8.99
C TYR A 52 11.17 -9.87 -10.39
N THR A 53 11.94 -10.97 -10.55
CA THR A 53 12.28 -11.49 -11.88
C THR A 53 11.03 -11.90 -12.66
N GLU A 54 10.13 -12.66 -12.04
CA GLU A 54 8.88 -13.12 -12.66
C GLU A 54 7.98 -11.91 -13.02
N ILE A 55 7.80 -10.97 -12.09
CA ILE A 55 6.99 -9.76 -12.23
C ILE A 55 7.51 -8.82 -13.32
N ALA A 56 8.84 -8.66 -13.44
CA ALA A 56 9.45 -7.76 -14.39
C ALA A 56 9.13 -8.10 -15.85
N TYR A 57 8.86 -9.35 -16.17
CA TYR A 57 8.54 -9.79 -17.54
C TYR A 57 7.04 -9.78 -17.86
N LEU A 58 6.17 -9.43 -16.92
CA LEU A 58 4.74 -9.32 -17.18
C LEU A 58 4.45 -8.18 -18.18
N PRO A 59 3.55 -8.38 -19.15
CA PRO A 59 3.20 -7.34 -20.13
C PRO A 59 2.75 -6.02 -19.48
N GLY A 60 2.01 -6.12 -18.36
CA GLY A 60 1.55 -4.97 -17.59
C GLY A 60 2.65 -4.18 -16.89
N ASN A 61 3.87 -4.73 -16.80
CA ASN A 61 5.04 -4.06 -16.22
C ASN A 61 6.02 -3.53 -17.29
N SER A 62 5.59 -3.50 -18.56
CA SER A 62 6.41 -2.96 -19.64
C SER A 62 6.67 -1.46 -19.48
N ARG A 63 7.74 -0.98 -20.12
CA ARG A 63 8.22 0.42 -20.06
C ARG A 63 7.15 1.48 -20.32
N LYS A 64 6.16 1.18 -21.17
CA LYS A 64 5.09 2.14 -21.50
C LYS A 64 4.21 2.51 -20.30
N TYR A 65 4.21 1.67 -19.26
CA TYR A 65 3.46 1.89 -18.03
C TYR A 65 4.35 2.36 -16.86
N SER A 66 5.65 2.57 -17.09
CA SER A 66 6.56 3.04 -16.04
C SER A 66 6.18 4.44 -15.54
N LEU A 67 6.55 4.75 -14.32
CA LEU A 67 6.38 6.08 -13.74
C LEU A 67 7.02 7.17 -14.60
N ASN A 68 8.15 6.87 -15.27
CA ASN A 68 8.82 7.79 -16.18
C ASN A 68 7.99 8.14 -17.42
N SER A 69 7.01 7.30 -17.80
CA SER A 69 6.11 7.57 -18.93
C SER A 69 5.00 8.58 -18.59
N VAL A 70 4.76 8.85 -17.30
CA VAL A 70 3.68 9.71 -16.82
C VAL A 70 4.10 11.17 -16.86
N LYS A 71 3.24 12.00 -17.43
CA LYS A 71 3.43 13.45 -17.47
C LYS A 71 2.79 14.11 -16.27
N THR A 72 3.50 15.04 -15.66
CA THR A 72 2.94 15.91 -14.63
C THR A 72 1.94 16.89 -15.26
N ILE A 73 0.82 17.11 -14.60
CA ILE A 73 -0.22 18.06 -15.00
C ILE A 73 -0.42 19.15 -13.95
N GLU A 74 -1.11 20.22 -14.31
CA GLU A 74 -1.67 21.12 -13.31
C GLU A 74 -2.84 20.41 -12.61
N SER A 75 -2.77 20.30 -11.29
CA SER A 75 -3.75 19.58 -10.50
C SER A 75 -4.10 20.36 -9.23
N PRO A 76 -5.37 20.39 -8.83
CA PRO A 76 -5.78 20.98 -7.57
C PRO A 76 -5.30 20.18 -6.34
N LEU A 77 -4.82 18.95 -6.54
CA LEU A 77 -4.22 18.11 -5.51
C LEU A 77 -2.74 18.44 -5.25
N ARG A 78 -2.12 19.30 -6.08
CA ARG A 78 -0.71 19.66 -5.95
C ARG A 78 -0.39 20.14 -4.54
N HIS A 79 0.70 19.62 -3.99
CA HIS A 79 1.19 19.88 -2.62
C HIS A 79 0.30 19.40 -1.47
N LYS A 80 -0.82 18.72 -1.73
CA LYS A 80 -1.58 18.06 -0.67
C LYS A 80 -0.71 16.96 -0.03
N LYS A 81 -0.54 17.04 1.30
CA LYS A 81 0.20 16.06 2.09
C LYS A 81 -0.74 14.89 2.41
N ILE A 82 -0.48 13.72 1.84
CA ILE A 82 -1.36 12.55 2.00
C ILE A 82 -0.53 11.39 2.54
N LEU A 83 -0.95 10.83 3.67
CA LEU A 83 -0.38 9.62 4.23
C LEU A 83 -1.12 8.40 3.66
N PHE A 84 -0.36 7.50 3.01
CA PHE A 84 -0.84 6.22 2.52
C PHE A 84 -0.27 5.10 3.40
N LEU A 85 -1.10 4.54 4.27
CA LEU A 85 -0.71 3.47 5.18
C LEU A 85 -1.19 2.13 4.63
N GLY A 86 -0.26 1.21 4.39
CA GLY A 86 -0.60 -0.06 3.77
C GLY A 86 0.49 -1.12 3.80
N SER A 87 0.33 -2.13 2.94
CA SER A 87 1.30 -3.20 2.73
C SER A 87 1.69 -3.34 1.25
N SER A 88 1.91 -4.54 0.77
CA SER A 88 2.42 -4.83 -0.58
C SER A 88 1.62 -4.18 -1.73
N VAL A 89 0.31 -3.99 -1.56
CA VAL A 89 -0.52 -3.33 -2.57
C VAL A 89 -0.26 -1.81 -2.57
N THR A 90 -0.14 -1.17 -1.41
CA THR A 90 0.26 0.25 -1.33
C THR A 90 1.69 0.46 -1.77
N PHE A 91 2.59 -0.47 -1.43
CA PHE A 91 4.00 -0.48 -1.86
C PHE A 91 4.13 -0.56 -3.39
N GLY A 92 3.32 -1.41 -4.05
CA GLY A 92 3.41 -1.70 -5.47
C GLY A 92 4.23 -2.96 -5.79
N PHE A 93 4.13 -4.00 -4.94
CA PHE A 93 4.91 -5.24 -5.11
C PHE A 93 4.76 -5.83 -6.51
N GLY A 94 3.53 -5.99 -7.02
CA GLY A 94 3.24 -6.51 -8.36
C GLY A 94 3.65 -5.59 -9.51
N ALA A 95 4.07 -4.37 -9.22
CA ALA A 95 4.41 -3.30 -10.17
C ALA A 95 5.83 -2.77 -9.99
N LEU A 96 6.72 -3.57 -9.42
CA LEU A 96 8.15 -3.21 -9.23
C LEU A 96 8.32 -1.93 -8.38
N GLY A 97 7.55 -1.77 -7.32
CA GLY A 97 7.59 -0.61 -6.42
C GLY A 97 6.88 0.64 -6.92
N GLU A 98 6.23 0.61 -8.10
CA GLU A 98 5.47 1.73 -8.64
C GLU A 98 3.96 1.52 -8.47
N SER A 99 3.40 1.98 -7.36
CA SER A 99 1.96 1.87 -7.07
C SER A 99 1.15 3.09 -7.55
N PHE A 100 -0.17 3.06 -7.34
CA PHE A 100 -1.03 4.22 -7.59
C PHE A 100 -0.57 5.47 -6.83
N VAL A 101 0.09 5.32 -5.69
CA VAL A 101 0.65 6.41 -4.89
C VAL A 101 1.70 7.18 -5.69
N ASP A 102 2.61 6.45 -6.34
CA ASP A 102 3.69 7.02 -7.12
C ASP A 102 3.16 7.71 -8.38
N TYR A 103 2.13 7.13 -9.01
CA TYR A 103 1.48 7.75 -10.17
C TYR A 103 0.75 9.04 -9.81
N LEU A 104 0.06 9.11 -8.66
CA LEU A 104 -0.55 10.34 -8.14
C LEU A 104 0.51 11.40 -7.82
N TRP A 105 1.59 10.99 -7.14
CA TRP A 105 2.72 11.89 -6.91
C TRP A 105 3.27 12.47 -8.21
N LYS A 106 3.53 11.62 -9.21
CA LYS A 106 4.12 12.02 -10.49
C LYS A 106 3.18 12.89 -11.32
N LYS A 107 1.91 12.50 -11.41
CA LYS A 107 0.91 13.17 -12.24
C LYS A 107 0.42 14.46 -11.58
N ASP A 108 -0.04 14.37 -10.34
CA ASP A 108 -0.77 15.44 -9.66
C ASP A 108 0.11 16.33 -8.78
N GLY A 109 1.32 15.88 -8.46
CA GLY A 109 2.25 16.62 -7.61
C GLY A 109 1.84 16.66 -6.14
N ILE A 110 1.16 15.63 -5.64
CA ILE A 110 0.88 15.48 -4.21
C ILE A 110 2.18 15.30 -3.41
N ASN A 111 2.17 15.66 -2.13
CA ASN A 111 3.20 15.27 -1.18
C ASN A 111 2.80 13.92 -0.56
N ALA A 112 3.14 12.83 -1.25
CA ALA A 112 2.82 11.49 -0.80
C ALA A 112 3.79 11.03 0.29
N ILE A 113 3.24 10.57 1.42
CA ILE A 113 3.95 9.77 2.42
C ILE A 113 3.47 8.33 2.20
N LYS A 114 4.33 7.50 1.61
CA LYS A 114 4.03 6.08 1.34
C LYS A 114 4.60 5.23 2.46
N ASP A 115 3.83 5.06 3.52
CA ASP A 115 4.15 4.15 4.63
C ASP A 115 3.55 2.77 4.32
N ALA A 116 4.31 1.96 3.59
CA ALA A 116 3.87 0.68 3.08
C ALA A 116 4.99 -0.35 3.10
N GLU A 117 4.73 -1.48 3.77
CA GLU A 117 5.69 -2.57 3.94
C GLU A 117 5.08 -3.91 3.53
N ASN A 118 5.84 -4.69 2.73
CA ASN A 118 5.38 -5.98 2.22
C ASN A 118 5.12 -6.99 3.33
N GLY A 119 3.99 -7.71 3.24
CA GLY A 119 3.67 -8.78 4.19
C GLY A 119 3.06 -8.32 5.52
N THR A 120 3.02 -7.02 5.83
CA THR A 120 2.54 -6.52 7.12
C THR A 120 1.02 -6.55 7.26
N THR A 121 0.54 -6.67 8.50
CA THR A 121 -0.88 -6.77 8.88
C THR A 121 -1.38 -5.48 9.54
N LEU A 122 -2.71 -5.30 9.57
CA LEU A 122 -3.36 -4.28 10.40
C LEU A 122 -3.10 -4.53 11.88
N VAL A 123 -3.23 -5.80 12.26
CA VAL A 123 -3.23 -6.26 13.65
C VAL A 123 -1.88 -6.04 14.30
N ASP A 124 -1.89 -5.46 15.51
CA ASP A 124 -0.71 -5.21 16.33
C ASP A 124 -0.28 -6.50 17.08
N GLN A 125 0.03 -7.54 16.33
CA GLN A 125 0.62 -8.76 16.87
C GLN A 125 2.11 -8.76 16.58
N ASP A 126 2.89 -9.23 17.55
CA ASP A 126 4.31 -9.56 17.36
C ASP A 126 4.38 -10.84 16.49
N THR A 127 4.09 -10.67 15.21
CA THR A 127 4.26 -11.73 14.24
C THR A 127 5.72 -11.76 13.82
N SER A 128 6.22 -12.94 13.49
CA SER A 128 7.59 -13.19 13.03
C SER A 128 8.00 -12.43 11.74
N TYR A 129 7.11 -11.63 11.21
CA TYR A 129 7.34 -10.72 10.08
C TYR A 129 7.55 -9.31 10.64
N HIS A 130 8.76 -9.02 11.04
CA HIS A 130 9.35 -7.73 11.42
C HIS A 130 8.67 -6.88 12.53
N GLY A 131 7.52 -7.28 13.08
CA GLY A 131 6.86 -6.52 14.17
C GLY A 131 6.24 -5.18 13.75
N ASP A 132 6.17 -4.89 12.43
CA ASP A 132 5.73 -3.60 11.90
C ASP A 132 4.31 -3.65 11.35
N SER A 133 3.33 -3.88 12.26
CA SER A 133 1.92 -3.76 11.92
C SER A 133 1.56 -2.33 11.48
N TYR A 134 0.42 -2.17 10.79
CA TYR A 134 -0.10 -0.84 10.48
C TYR A 134 -0.30 -0.01 11.75
N VAL A 135 -0.79 -0.63 12.83
CA VAL A 135 -0.96 0.04 14.13
C VAL A 135 0.39 0.52 14.68
N ALA A 136 1.44 -0.29 14.59
CA ALA A 136 2.77 0.08 15.08
C ALA A 136 3.35 1.26 14.28
N ARG A 137 3.34 1.19 12.94
CA ARG A 137 3.83 2.25 12.07
C ARG A 137 2.99 3.52 12.19
N PHE A 138 1.67 3.40 12.29
CA PHE A 138 0.79 4.53 12.51
C PHE A 138 1.08 5.29 13.82
N LYS A 139 1.48 4.59 14.90
CA LYS A 139 1.91 5.23 16.14
C LYS A 139 3.16 6.12 15.95
N GLU A 140 4.05 5.75 15.03
CA GLU A 140 5.19 6.59 14.67
C GLU A 140 4.73 7.78 13.83
N GLU A 141 3.87 7.57 12.83
CA GLU A 141 3.32 8.64 12.00
C GLU A 141 2.53 9.70 12.82
N LEU A 142 1.90 9.31 13.92
CA LEU A 142 1.24 10.25 14.83
C LEU A 142 2.19 11.26 15.48
N LYS A 143 3.50 11.05 15.45
CA LYS A 143 4.51 11.98 15.96
C LYS A 143 4.83 13.09 14.96
N GLU A 144 4.52 12.85 13.70
CA GLU A 144 4.80 13.73 12.59
C GLU A 144 3.70 14.82 12.40
N ASP A 145 3.95 15.75 11.51
CA ASP A 145 3.03 16.81 11.17
C ASP A 145 1.77 16.28 10.48
N LYS A 146 0.63 16.87 10.83
CA LYS A 146 -0.70 16.57 10.28
C LYS A 146 -0.67 16.44 8.75
N PRO A 147 -1.17 15.31 8.17
CA PRO A 147 -1.47 15.22 6.76
C PRO A 147 -2.80 15.94 6.42
N ASP A 148 -2.99 16.30 5.16
CA ASP A 148 -4.29 16.75 4.67
C ASP A 148 -5.31 15.61 4.62
N MET A 149 -4.84 14.36 4.50
CA MET A 149 -5.68 13.17 4.43
C MET A 149 -4.90 11.89 4.79
N LEU A 150 -5.60 10.91 5.39
CA LEU A 150 -5.13 9.53 5.57
C LEU A 150 -5.82 8.61 4.56
N VAL A 151 -5.05 7.81 3.85
CA VAL A 151 -5.52 6.70 3.01
C VAL A 151 -5.05 5.39 3.62
N LEU A 152 -5.98 4.53 4.01
CA LEU A 152 -5.72 3.28 4.72
C LEU A 152 -6.07 2.07 3.84
N GLN A 153 -5.14 1.17 3.62
CA GLN A 153 -5.38 -0.11 2.98
C GLN A 153 -6.11 -1.07 3.92
N LEU A 154 -7.20 -1.72 3.47
CA LEU A 154 -7.70 -2.91 4.13
C LEU A 154 -6.75 -4.07 3.79
N SER A 155 -5.99 -4.53 4.78
CA SER A 155 -4.89 -5.48 4.56
C SER A 155 -5.37 -6.87 4.12
N THR A 156 -4.82 -7.37 3.03
CA THR A 156 -5.03 -8.75 2.57
C THR A 156 -4.26 -9.77 3.40
N ASN A 157 -3.16 -9.34 4.06
CA ASN A 157 -2.32 -10.21 4.86
C ASN A 157 -3.04 -10.70 6.13
N ASP A 158 -3.90 -9.88 6.72
CA ASP A 158 -4.72 -10.29 7.86
C ASP A 158 -5.63 -11.45 7.50
N ALA A 159 -6.24 -11.44 6.30
CA ALA A 159 -7.02 -12.54 5.80
C ALA A 159 -6.16 -13.79 5.52
N ASN A 160 -5.02 -13.61 4.87
CA ASN A 160 -4.12 -14.72 4.50
C ASN A 160 -3.49 -15.41 5.71
N THR A 161 -3.25 -14.66 6.79
CA THR A 161 -2.71 -15.20 8.06
C THR A 161 -3.81 -15.56 9.06
N ASN A 162 -5.08 -15.46 8.65
CA ASN A 162 -6.25 -15.81 9.44
C ASN A 162 -6.32 -15.07 10.79
N GLN A 163 -6.07 -13.75 10.77
CA GLN A 163 -6.16 -12.91 11.94
C GLN A 163 -7.60 -12.83 12.46
N LYS A 164 -7.74 -12.54 13.76
CA LYS A 164 -9.06 -12.42 14.39
C LYS A 164 -9.79 -11.18 13.88
N LEU A 165 -11.01 -11.35 13.34
CA LEU A 165 -11.82 -10.25 12.80
C LEU A 165 -12.11 -9.18 13.84
N GLY A 166 -12.55 -9.58 15.03
CA GLY A 166 -13.03 -8.65 16.05
C GLY A 166 -14.47 -8.18 15.82
N LYS A 167 -14.88 -7.15 16.54
CA LYS A 167 -16.20 -6.53 16.44
C LYS A 167 -16.08 -5.03 16.48
N ILE A 168 -17.02 -4.34 15.84
CA ILE A 168 -17.16 -2.88 15.96
C ILE A 168 -17.43 -2.55 17.43
N SER A 169 -16.60 -1.69 18.01
CA SER A 169 -16.69 -1.30 19.42
C SER A 169 -17.97 -0.53 19.70
N SER A 170 -18.54 -0.73 20.88
CA SER A 170 -19.65 0.07 21.40
C SER A 170 -19.19 1.26 22.25
N ASP A 171 -17.91 1.36 22.52
CA ASP A 171 -17.27 2.40 23.33
C ASP A 171 -15.94 2.85 22.67
N ASP A 172 -15.15 3.64 23.37
CA ASP A 172 -13.88 4.19 22.85
C ASP A 172 -12.67 3.28 23.18
N THR A 173 -12.89 2.01 23.42
CA THR A 173 -11.84 1.02 23.62
C THR A 173 -11.69 0.10 22.41
N PHE A 174 -10.46 -0.04 21.88
CA PHE A 174 -10.19 -0.74 20.63
C PHE A 174 -9.14 -1.83 20.85
N ASP A 175 -9.52 -3.08 20.57
CA ASP A 175 -8.62 -4.24 20.66
C ASP A 175 -7.75 -4.32 19.40
N THR A 176 -6.55 -3.73 19.44
CA THR A 176 -5.59 -3.73 18.31
C THR A 176 -5.01 -5.11 17.97
N GLN A 177 -5.39 -6.14 18.70
CA GLN A 177 -5.13 -7.54 18.34
C GLN A 177 -6.27 -8.15 17.50
N THR A 178 -7.17 -7.33 17.01
CA THR A 178 -8.21 -7.70 16.05
C THR A 178 -8.24 -6.72 14.88
N ILE A 179 -8.67 -7.21 13.72
CA ILE A 179 -8.72 -6.43 12.48
C ILE A 179 -9.57 -5.17 12.66
N ILE A 180 -10.80 -5.34 13.12
CA ILE A 180 -11.75 -4.23 13.29
C ILE A 180 -11.29 -3.27 14.38
N GLY A 181 -10.78 -3.79 15.49
CA GLY A 181 -10.23 -2.93 16.55
C GLY A 181 -9.01 -2.13 16.12
N SER A 182 -8.15 -2.69 15.25
CA SER A 182 -7.02 -1.97 14.65
C SER A 182 -7.48 -0.83 13.75
N ILE A 183 -8.48 -1.07 12.89
CA ILE A 183 -9.05 -0.03 12.02
C ILE A 183 -9.67 1.08 12.86
N GLU A 184 -10.49 0.75 13.87
CA GLU A 184 -11.12 1.73 14.74
C GLU A 184 -10.11 2.54 15.54
N TYR A 185 -9.05 1.90 16.03
CA TYR A 185 -7.93 2.58 16.70
C TYR A 185 -7.28 3.63 15.80
N ILE A 186 -6.93 3.25 14.57
CA ILE A 186 -6.30 4.16 13.59
C ILE A 186 -7.22 5.34 13.28
N ILE A 187 -8.51 5.10 13.03
CA ILE A 187 -9.49 6.17 12.73
C ILE A 187 -9.62 7.12 13.93
N ASN A 188 -9.81 6.57 15.13
CA ASN A 188 -10.01 7.35 16.34
C ASN A 188 -8.81 8.25 16.65
N GLU A 189 -7.59 7.71 16.59
CA GLU A 189 -6.39 8.47 16.88
C GLU A 189 -6.09 9.51 15.77
N ALA A 190 -6.37 9.19 14.49
CA ALA A 190 -6.27 10.15 13.40
C ALA A 190 -7.27 11.32 13.58
N HIS A 191 -8.50 11.05 13.94
CA HIS A 191 -9.49 12.09 14.23
C HIS A 191 -9.07 12.95 15.43
N LYS A 192 -8.61 12.33 16.53
CA LYS A 192 -8.17 13.07 17.71
C LYS A 192 -6.96 13.97 17.45
N LYS A 193 -5.99 13.45 16.70
CA LYS A 193 -4.70 14.12 16.50
C LYS A 193 -4.74 15.09 15.31
N TRP A 194 -5.33 14.66 14.19
CA TRP A 194 -5.24 15.36 12.93
C TRP A 194 -6.55 15.97 12.46
N ASP A 195 -7.70 15.37 12.81
CA ASP A 195 -8.99 15.81 12.31
C ASP A 195 -8.96 16.04 10.79
N CYS A 196 -8.53 15.01 10.07
CA CYS A 196 -8.42 15.01 8.61
C CYS A 196 -9.37 13.98 7.99
N PRO A 197 -9.78 14.13 6.71
CA PRO A 197 -10.50 13.11 5.99
C PRO A 197 -9.74 11.78 5.97
N ILE A 198 -10.49 10.66 6.04
CA ILE A 198 -9.95 9.31 5.97
C ILE A 198 -10.65 8.57 4.83
N LEU A 199 -9.85 7.95 3.97
CA LEU A 199 -10.29 7.02 2.93
C LEU A 199 -9.74 5.63 3.23
N ILE A 200 -10.62 4.65 3.40
CA ILE A 200 -10.23 3.24 3.44
C ILE A 200 -10.41 2.68 2.04
N TYR A 201 -9.51 1.83 1.56
CA TYR A 201 -9.73 1.12 0.31
C TYR A 201 -9.60 -0.39 0.47
N THR A 202 -10.43 -1.12 -0.27
CA THR A 202 -10.39 -2.58 -0.33
C THR A 202 -9.59 -3.04 -1.55
N ASN A 203 -9.07 -4.26 -1.49
CA ASN A 203 -8.56 -4.93 -2.69
C ASN A 203 -9.73 -5.36 -3.60
N PRO A 204 -9.50 -5.54 -4.91
CA PRO A 204 -10.41 -6.26 -5.77
C PRO A 204 -10.73 -7.66 -5.23
N TYR A 205 -11.82 -8.24 -5.73
CA TYR A 205 -12.24 -9.58 -5.32
C TYR A 205 -11.13 -10.63 -5.51
N PHE A 206 -10.86 -11.37 -4.47
CA PHE A 206 -10.15 -12.64 -4.47
C PHE A 206 -10.85 -13.61 -3.51
N GLU A 207 -10.66 -14.91 -3.66
CA GLU A 207 -11.37 -15.91 -2.88
C GLU A 207 -10.85 -15.97 -1.44
N SER A 208 -11.57 -15.34 -0.51
CA SER A 208 -11.30 -15.37 0.92
C SER A 208 -12.53 -15.02 1.74
N ASN A 209 -13.09 -15.99 2.46
CA ASN A 209 -14.25 -15.76 3.33
C ASN A 209 -13.94 -14.74 4.44
N LEU A 210 -12.72 -14.73 4.96
CA LEU A 210 -12.36 -13.74 5.98
C LEU A 210 -12.25 -12.35 5.39
N TYR A 211 -11.67 -12.21 4.17
CA TYR A 211 -11.57 -10.90 3.54
C TYR A 211 -12.95 -10.31 3.19
N GLU A 212 -13.88 -11.13 2.73
CA GLU A 212 -15.30 -10.72 2.53
C GLU A 212 -15.90 -10.16 3.82
N GLN A 213 -15.76 -10.88 4.96
CA GLN A 213 -16.23 -10.40 6.25
C GLN A 213 -15.52 -9.11 6.70
N MET A 214 -14.24 -8.95 6.39
CA MET A 214 -13.49 -7.70 6.64
C MET A 214 -14.07 -6.54 5.84
N VAL A 215 -14.36 -6.74 4.56
CA VAL A 215 -14.96 -5.73 3.68
C VAL A 215 -16.33 -5.30 4.22
N ASP A 216 -17.22 -6.25 4.50
CA ASP A 216 -18.58 -5.97 5.02
C ASP A 216 -18.51 -5.20 6.35
N SER A 217 -17.66 -5.65 7.27
CA SER A 217 -17.46 -4.98 8.56
C SER A 217 -16.87 -3.57 8.39
N THR A 218 -15.98 -3.37 7.41
CA THR A 218 -15.40 -2.06 7.12
C THR A 218 -16.45 -1.10 6.54
N LEU A 219 -17.35 -1.57 5.68
CA LEU A 219 -18.45 -0.76 5.15
C LEU A 219 -19.45 -0.35 6.25
N GLU A 220 -19.68 -1.21 7.25
CA GLU A 220 -20.49 -0.88 8.41
C GLU A 220 -19.79 0.12 9.35
N LEU A 221 -18.52 -0.14 9.65
CA LEU A 221 -17.67 0.71 10.47
C LEU A 221 -17.54 2.13 9.88
N ALA A 222 -17.41 2.23 8.56
CA ALA A 222 -17.32 3.51 7.89
C ALA A 222 -18.54 4.42 8.14
N LYS A 223 -19.73 3.83 8.23
CA LYS A 223 -20.96 4.57 8.58
C LYS A 223 -20.91 5.12 10.01
N LYS A 224 -20.39 4.31 10.95
CA LYS A 224 -20.23 4.73 12.36
C LYS A 224 -19.28 5.93 12.47
N TRP A 225 -18.17 5.89 11.76
CA TRP A 225 -17.09 6.87 11.88
C TRP A 225 -17.17 8.04 10.90
N GLY A 226 -18.09 8.00 9.93
CA GLY A 226 -18.21 9.03 8.90
C GLY A 226 -17.02 9.06 7.93
N VAL A 227 -16.30 7.95 7.79
CA VAL A 227 -15.16 7.82 6.85
C VAL A 227 -15.62 7.28 5.50
N GLN A 228 -14.83 7.52 4.45
CA GLN A 228 -15.16 7.03 3.11
C GLN A 228 -14.49 5.69 2.84
N VAL A 229 -15.14 4.86 2.00
CA VAL A 229 -14.56 3.60 1.52
C VAL A 229 -14.54 3.59 -0.01
N LEU A 230 -13.37 3.38 -0.60
CA LEU A 230 -13.24 3.00 -2.00
C LEU A 230 -13.35 1.48 -2.09
N ASP A 231 -14.55 1.01 -2.36
CA ASP A 231 -14.86 -0.42 -2.44
C ASP A 231 -14.52 -0.98 -3.81
N LEU A 232 -13.29 -1.51 -3.95
CA LEU A 232 -12.86 -2.21 -5.15
C LEU A 232 -13.29 -3.69 -5.14
N TYR A 233 -13.60 -4.25 -3.97
CA TYR A 233 -13.98 -5.66 -3.83
C TYR A 233 -15.30 -5.98 -4.53
N HIS A 234 -16.28 -5.11 -4.38
CA HIS A 234 -17.59 -5.27 -5.04
C HIS A 234 -17.64 -4.62 -6.44
N ASN A 235 -16.60 -3.89 -6.84
CA ASN A 235 -16.59 -3.23 -8.14
C ASN A 235 -16.48 -4.25 -9.28
N SER A 236 -17.50 -4.31 -10.13
CA SER A 236 -17.63 -5.28 -11.23
C SER A 236 -16.51 -5.18 -12.28
N GLU A 237 -15.90 -4.00 -12.46
CA GLU A 237 -14.80 -3.80 -13.40
C GLU A 237 -13.50 -4.52 -12.98
N PHE A 238 -13.36 -4.83 -11.68
CA PHE A 238 -12.22 -5.55 -11.13
C PHE A 238 -12.45 -7.06 -10.96
N LYS A 239 -13.67 -7.55 -11.23
CA LYS A 239 -13.98 -8.99 -11.08
C LYS A 239 -13.30 -9.88 -12.12
N LYS A 240 -12.86 -9.32 -13.25
CA LYS A 240 -12.10 -10.07 -14.25
C LYS A 240 -10.62 -9.90 -13.97
N GLN A 241 -9.97 -10.98 -13.58
CA GLN A 241 -8.52 -11.01 -13.52
C GLN A 241 -7.98 -11.00 -14.97
N ASP A 242 -7.42 -9.87 -15.36
CA ASP A 242 -6.72 -9.69 -16.62
C ASP A 242 -5.22 -9.64 -16.32
N SER A 243 -4.46 -10.53 -16.91
CA SER A 243 -3.02 -10.63 -16.73
C SER A 243 -2.23 -9.38 -17.16
N LEU A 244 -2.87 -8.47 -17.90
CA LEU A 244 -2.31 -7.14 -18.15
C LEU A 244 -2.33 -6.28 -16.89
N TYR A 245 -3.40 -6.38 -16.09
CA TYR A 245 -3.65 -5.49 -14.95
C TYR A 245 -3.28 -6.08 -13.59
N MET A 246 -3.17 -7.41 -13.51
CA MET A 246 -2.85 -8.12 -12.26
C MET A 246 -1.62 -9.00 -12.43
N ALA A 247 -0.69 -8.93 -11.50
CA ALA A 247 0.49 -9.78 -11.43
C ALA A 247 0.16 -11.15 -10.81
N ASP A 248 -0.77 -11.16 -9.88
CA ASP A 248 -1.37 -12.33 -9.24
C ASP A 248 -2.80 -11.98 -8.78
N GLU A 249 -3.41 -12.79 -7.92
CA GLU A 249 -4.78 -12.57 -7.43
C GLU A 249 -4.95 -11.30 -6.60
N ILE A 250 -3.87 -10.75 -6.05
CA ILE A 250 -3.89 -9.65 -5.09
C ILE A 250 -3.21 -8.39 -5.64
N HIS A 251 -2.09 -8.55 -6.36
CA HIS A 251 -1.19 -7.44 -6.68
C HIS A 251 -1.37 -6.93 -8.11
N PRO A 252 -1.76 -5.66 -8.30
CA PRO A 252 -1.81 -5.03 -9.61
C PRO A 252 -0.41 -4.90 -10.25
N THR A 253 -0.37 -4.93 -11.58
CA THR A 253 0.78 -4.51 -12.37
C THR A 253 0.81 -2.97 -12.46
N ARG A 254 1.86 -2.41 -13.07
CA ARG A 254 1.94 -0.98 -13.44
C ARG A 254 0.74 -0.53 -14.28
N ALA A 255 0.33 -1.35 -15.29
CA ALA A 255 -0.85 -1.09 -16.09
C ALA A 255 -2.11 -1.03 -15.22
N GLY A 256 -2.24 -1.96 -14.27
CA GLY A 256 -3.34 -1.99 -13.31
C GLY A 256 -3.42 -0.71 -12.48
N TYR A 257 -2.31 -0.30 -11.88
CA TYR A 257 -2.28 0.93 -11.10
C TYR A 257 -2.53 2.18 -11.94
N LEU A 258 -1.86 2.30 -13.09
CA LEU A 258 -1.94 3.50 -13.93
C LEU A 258 -3.33 3.67 -14.58
N GLU A 259 -3.87 2.60 -15.16
CA GLU A 259 -5.07 2.70 -16.00
C GLU A 259 -6.38 2.42 -15.24
N LYS A 260 -6.32 1.66 -14.13
CA LYS A 260 -7.51 1.25 -13.37
C LYS A 260 -7.61 1.89 -11.99
N TRP A 261 -6.53 1.86 -11.20
CA TRP A 261 -6.56 2.30 -9.81
C TRP A 261 -6.42 3.81 -9.67
N MET A 262 -5.37 4.38 -10.25
CA MET A 262 -5.06 5.82 -10.10
C MET A 262 -6.25 6.72 -10.41
N PRO A 263 -7.04 6.53 -11.51
CA PRO A 263 -8.19 7.39 -11.79
C PRO A 263 -9.25 7.37 -10.69
N LEU A 264 -9.49 6.21 -10.06
CA LEU A 264 -10.47 6.09 -8.98
C LEU A 264 -9.98 6.80 -7.71
N PHE A 265 -8.69 6.64 -7.36
CA PHE A 265 -8.12 7.36 -6.23
C PHE A 265 -8.10 8.88 -6.48
N GLU A 266 -7.72 9.33 -7.67
CA GLU A 266 -7.75 10.74 -8.05
C GLU A 266 -9.14 11.35 -7.87
N GLU A 267 -10.20 10.64 -8.30
CA GLU A 267 -11.59 11.04 -8.08
C GLU A 267 -11.93 11.15 -6.60
N GLN A 268 -11.58 10.14 -5.79
CA GLN A 268 -11.86 10.16 -4.33
C GLN A 268 -11.11 11.26 -3.62
N LEU A 269 -9.83 11.47 -3.92
CA LEU A 269 -9.03 12.55 -3.35
C LEU A 269 -9.61 13.92 -3.67
N ASN A 270 -10.02 14.15 -4.93
CA ASN A 270 -10.68 15.39 -5.33
C ASN A 270 -12.00 15.59 -4.57
N ASN A 271 -12.81 14.54 -4.42
CA ASN A 271 -14.09 14.62 -3.72
C ASN A 271 -13.92 14.95 -2.24
N LEU A 272 -12.91 14.39 -1.57
CA LEU A 272 -12.71 14.55 -0.12
C LEU A 272 -11.92 15.81 0.25
N LEU A 273 -10.98 16.25 -0.60
CA LEU A 273 -10.12 17.39 -0.29
C LEU A 273 -10.60 18.72 -0.88
N LEU A 274 -11.44 18.70 -1.92
CA LEU A 274 -11.80 19.92 -2.67
C LEU A 274 -13.29 20.27 -2.61
N LYS A 275 -14.17 19.30 -2.36
CA LYS A 275 -15.59 19.61 -2.14
C LYS A 275 -15.78 20.07 -0.70
N LYS A 276 -16.12 21.36 -0.54
CA LYS A 276 -16.58 21.92 0.72
C LYS A 276 -18.07 21.70 0.88
#